data_32afabe4e73cc4cef1f37ae0c8b1bd69
#
_entry.id   32afabe4e73cc4cef1f37ae0c8b1bd69
#
_cell.length_a   1.000
_cell.length_b   1.000
_cell.length_c   1.000
_cell.angle_alpha   90.00
_cell.angle_beta   90.00
_cell.angle_gamma   90.00
#
_symmetry.space_group_name_H-M   'P 1'
#
loop_
_entity.id
_entity.type
_entity.pdbx_description
1 polymer ?
#
loop_
_entity_poly.entity_id
_entity_poly.type
_entity_poly.pdbx_seq_one_letter_code
_entity_poly.pdbx_strand_id
1 'polypeptide(L)'
;MKLPRLLYFHFSSNAINSVEFDRGKILSMSAQLIPVSDNGAAQSRRRVPRHVGFIPDGNRRWAVQNGLAKEKGYENGIAPGVALFEACKTLGIEEVSVFGFTQDNTRRPVAQSDHFRAACVVFAHEISRRGAALLVLGDEQSPQFPVELAQFRTRQGEGIKVNFLVNYGWEWDLDGLKEGGLRSAEVSRLDLIVRWGGGRRLSGFLPVQSVYADIFVIEELWPDFHPQHLEAALSWLEQQDPTLGG
;
A
#
# COMPACT_ATOMS: atom_id res chain seq x y z
N MET A 1 21.92 23.80 -16.31
CA MET A 1 20.50 23.37 -16.29
C MET A 1 20.47 21.88 -16.57
N LYS A 2 20.45 21.02 -15.51
CA LYS A 2 20.43 19.56 -15.68
C LYS A 2 18.98 19.13 -15.85
N LEU A 3 18.67 18.52 -16.99
CA LEU A 3 17.37 17.89 -17.26
C LEU A 3 17.08 16.78 -16.23
N PRO A 4 15.84 16.58 -15.77
CA PRO A 4 15.49 15.50 -14.87
C PRO A 4 15.73 14.15 -15.55
N ARG A 5 16.38 13.22 -14.84
CA ARG A 5 16.58 11.85 -15.31
C ARG A 5 15.25 11.11 -15.34
N LEU A 6 14.69 10.95 -16.52
CA LEU A 6 13.54 10.08 -16.79
C LEU A 6 13.92 8.61 -16.53
N LEU A 7 13.07 7.91 -15.82
CA LEU A 7 13.15 6.48 -15.60
C LEU A 7 12.59 5.77 -16.84
N TYR A 8 13.45 5.29 -17.72
CA TYR A 8 13.07 4.31 -18.71
C TYR A 8 13.18 2.92 -18.08
N PHE A 9 12.04 2.30 -17.78
CA PHE A 9 11.98 0.86 -17.60
C PHE A 9 11.86 0.24 -18.98
N HIS A 10 12.92 -0.40 -19.46
CA HIS A 10 12.83 -1.29 -20.61
C HIS A 10 12.08 -2.54 -20.14
N PHE A 11 10.78 -2.58 -20.39
CA PHE A 11 9.98 -3.78 -20.21
C PHE A 11 10.17 -4.64 -21.45
N SER A 12 10.79 -5.79 -21.28
CA SER A 12 10.95 -6.80 -22.33
C SER A 12 9.60 -7.43 -22.59
N SER A 13 9.07 -7.13 -23.76
CA SER A 13 7.98 -7.74 -24.55
C SER A 13 6.55 -7.80 -23.98
N ASN A 14 5.69 -7.20 -24.77
CA ASN A 14 4.24 -7.32 -24.91
C ASN A 14 3.36 -6.66 -23.82
N ALA A 15 2.91 -5.45 -24.17
CA ALA A 15 1.68 -4.78 -23.74
C ALA A 15 1.70 -3.83 -22.53
N ILE A 16 2.84 -3.44 -21.95
CA ILE A 16 2.88 -2.21 -21.15
C ILE A 16 3.62 -1.15 -21.97
N ASN A 17 2.90 -0.36 -22.77
CA ASN A 17 3.44 0.83 -23.44
C ASN A 17 4.02 1.76 -22.37
N SER A 18 5.24 2.21 -22.58
CA SER A 18 6.05 3.07 -21.73
C SER A 18 5.24 4.08 -20.90
N VAL A 19 5.00 3.74 -19.64
CA VAL A 19 4.47 4.69 -18.65
C VAL A 19 5.66 5.42 -18.05
N GLU A 20 5.79 6.71 -18.32
CA GLU A 20 6.86 7.56 -17.75
C GLU A 20 6.45 8.06 -16.36
N PHE A 21 7.35 7.90 -15.38
CA PHE A 21 7.17 8.39 -14.00
C PHE A 21 8.26 9.39 -13.62
N ASP A 22 7.87 10.49 -12.98
CA ASP A 22 8.80 11.54 -12.52
C ASP A 22 9.44 11.17 -11.17
N ARG A 23 10.70 10.76 -11.21
CA ARG A 23 11.51 10.46 -10.00
C ARG A 23 11.74 11.66 -9.09
N GLY A 24 11.79 12.86 -9.65
CA GLY A 24 12.01 14.07 -8.85
C GLY A 24 10.89 14.31 -7.84
N LYS A 25 9.64 14.04 -8.25
CA LYS A 25 8.46 14.17 -7.40
C LYS A 25 8.42 13.13 -6.26
N ILE A 26 8.84 11.88 -6.55
CA ILE A 26 8.91 10.80 -5.55
C ILE A 26 9.96 11.12 -4.47
N LEU A 27 11.11 11.69 -4.84
CA LEU A 27 12.20 11.99 -3.92
C LEU A 27 11.94 13.25 -3.07
N SER A 28 11.24 14.27 -3.61
CA SER A 28 11.00 15.53 -2.89
C SER A 28 10.04 15.38 -1.69
N MET A 29 9.06 14.47 -1.78
CA MET A 29 8.13 14.22 -0.67
C MET A 29 8.75 13.41 0.48
N SER A 30 9.79 12.60 0.21
CA SER A 30 10.50 11.83 1.24
C SER A 30 11.33 12.69 2.20
N ALA A 31 11.58 13.96 1.87
CA ALA A 31 12.43 14.86 2.65
C ALA A 31 11.68 15.62 3.76
N GLN A 32 10.35 15.49 3.86
CA GLN A 32 9.54 16.16 4.90
C GLN A 32 9.23 15.21 6.06
N LEU A 33 10.25 14.50 6.57
CA LEU A 33 10.13 13.78 7.83
C LEU A 33 10.03 14.78 8.98
N ILE A 34 8.97 14.67 9.77
CA ILE A 34 8.69 15.54 10.92
C ILE A 34 9.78 15.33 11.96
N PRO A 35 10.35 16.40 12.52
CA PRO A 35 11.18 16.26 13.71
C PRO A 35 10.28 15.79 14.88
N VAL A 36 10.59 14.64 15.45
CA VAL A 36 10.00 14.21 16.72
C VAL A 36 10.43 15.25 17.75
N SER A 37 9.50 16.05 18.23
CA SER A 37 9.76 16.99 19.33
C SER A 37 10.00 16.18 20.59
N ASP A 38 11.23 16.23 21.09
CA ASP A 38 11.65 15.62 22.34
C ASP A 38 11.09 16.43 23.52
N ASN A 39 9.80 16.28 23.79
CA ASN A 39 9.19 16.82 24.99
C ASN A 39 9.35 15.80 26.12
N GLY A 40 10.34 16.01 26.97
CA GLY A 40 10.70 15.21 28.15
C GLY A 40 9.64 15.17 29.25
N ALA A 41 8.40 14.83 28.96
CA ALA A 41 7.41 14.37 29.91
C ALA A 41 7.29 12.86 29.78
N ALA A 42 7.20 12.12 30.89
CA ALA A 42 7.12 10.66 30.95
C ALA A 42 6.11 10.14 29.90
N GLN A 43 6.61 9.80 28.71
CA GLN A 43 5.82 9.22 27.63
C GLN A 43 5.37 7.84 28.13
N SER A 44 4.08 7.71 28.46
CA SER A 44 3.45 6.40 28.43
C SER A 44 3.83 5.82 27.05
N ARG A 45 4.46 4.63 27.02
CA ARG A 45 4.89 4.02 25.76
C ARG A 45 3.68 3.95 24.84
N ARG A 46 3.67 4.76 23.77
CA ARG A 46 2.63 4.77 22.77
C ARG A 46 2.43 3.34 22.27
N ARG A 47 1.19 2.85 22.30
CA ARG A 47 0.86 1.52 21.78
C ARG A 47 1.02 1.54 20.27
N VAL A 48 2.16 1.09 19.77
CA VAL A 48 2.39 0.93 18.34
C VAL A 48 1.78 -0.40 17.91
N PRO A 49 0.85 -0.42 16.95
CA PRO A 49 0.32 -1.66 16.39
C PRO A 49 1.45 -2.43 15.70
N ARG A 50 1.43 -3.75 15.81
CA ARG A 50 2.44 -4.60 15.17
C ARG A 50 2.21 -4.69 13.67
N HIS A 51 0.93 -4.82 13.25
CA HIS A 51 0.56 -4.95 11.85
C HIS A 51 -0.55 -3.97 11.48
N VAL A 52 -0.27 -3.12 10.48
CA VAL A 52 -1.22 -2.13 9.97
C VAL A 52 -1.55 -2.41 8.51
N GLY A 53 -2.85 -2.43 8.20
CA GLY A 53 -3.37 -2.53 6.84
C GLY A 53 -3.68 -1.15 6.25
N PHE A 54 -3.35 -0.95 4.99
CA PHE A 54 -3.60 0.31 4.28
C PHE A 54 -4.43 0.08 3.03
N ILE A 55 -5.53 0.83 2.92
CA ILE A 55 -6.41 0.85 1.75
C ILE A 55 -6.35 2.23 1.11
N PRO A 56 -5.43 2.44 0.15
CA PRO A 56 -5.18 3.74 -0.51
C PRO A 56 -6.24 4.02 -1.58
N ASP A 57 -7.43 4.41 -1.16
CA ASP A 57 -8.56 4.68 -2.07
C ASP A 57 -8.63 6.15 -2.49
N GLY A 58 -9.13 6.40 -3.68
CA GLY A 58 -9.42 7.74 -4.17
C GLY A 58 -8.57 8.22 -5.35
N ASN A 59 -7.57 7.48 -5.81
CA ASN A 59 -6.67 7.89 -6.91
C ASN A 59 -7.40 8.48 -8.13
N ARG A 60 -8.43 7.79 -8.64
CA ARG A 60 -9.19 8.24 -9.82
C ARG A 60 -10.04 9.48 -9.55
N ARG A 61 -10.64 9.58 -8.34
CA ARG A 61 -11.42 10.75 -7.93
C ARG A 61 -10.53 11.97 -7.84
N TRP A 62 -9.37 11.79 -7.22
CA TRP A 62 -8.34 12.82 -7.09
C TRP A 62 -7.89 13.35 -8.47
N ALA A 63 -7.60 12.45 -9.42
CA ALA A 63 -7.21 12.84 -10.77
C ALA A 63 -8.29 13.73 -11.42
N VAL A 64 -9.56 13.32 -11.35
CA VAL A 64 -10.67 14.11 -11.91
C VAL A 64 -10.80 15.49 -11.24
N GLN A 65 -10.69 15.56 -9.91
CA GLN A 65 -10.75 16.83 -9.16
C GLN A 65 -9.60 17.77 -9.52
N ASN A 66 -8.45 17.22 -9.96
CA ASN A 66 -7.29 17.99 -10.41
C ASN A 66 -7.23 18.19 -11.94
N GLY A 67 -8.33 17.93 -12.67
CA GLY A 67 -8.40 18.13 -14.12
C GLY A 67 -7.57 17.13 -14.93
N LEU A 68 -7.20 15.99 -14.34
CA LEU A 68 -6.39 14.95 -14.97
C LEU A 68 -7.24 13.76 -15.45
N ALA A 69 -6.73 13.01 -16.41
CA ALA A 69 -7.30 11.72 -16.77
C ALA A 69 -7.21 10.74 -15.58
N LYS A 70 -8.25 9.88 -15.41
CA LYS A 70 -8.40 8.99 -14.24
C LYS A 70 -7.18 8.11 -13.97
N GLU A 71 -6.52 7.62 -15.02
CA GLU A 71 -5.32 6.77 -14.94
C GLU A 71 -4.12 7.49 -14.33
N LYS A 72 -4.03 8.82 -14.47
CA LYS A 72 -2.95 9.62 -13.89
C LYS A 72 -2.99 9.68 -12.36
N GLY A 73 -4.12 9.36 -11.75
CA GLY A 73 -4.24 9.29 -10.30
C GLY A 73 -3.34 8.21 -9.67
N TYR A 74 -3.12 7.09 -10.35
CA TYR A 74 -2.30 6.00 -9.81
C TYR A 74 -0.83 6.37 -9.68
N GLU A 75 -0.30 7.11 -10.65
CA GLU A 75 1.06 7.65 -10.62
C GLU A 75 1.26 8.58 -9.42
N ASN A 76 0.28 9.45 -9.17
CA ASN A 76 0.32 10.39 -8.05
C ASN A 76 0.17 9.72 -6.68
N GLY A 77 -0.26 8.46 -6.62
CA GLY A 77 -0.32 7.66 -5.40
C GLY A 77 1.00 7.00 -4.98
N ILE A 78 2.04 7.00 -5.83
CA ILE A 78 3.31 6.31 -5.57
C ILE A 78 4.11 7.03 -4.48
N ALA A 79 4.34 8.34 -4.63
CA ALA A 79 5.10 9.13 -3.66
C ALA A 79 4.48 9.12 -2.25
N PRO A 80 3.14 9.29 -2.09
CA PRO A 80 2.46 9.04 -0.82
C PRO A 80 2.73 7.66 -0.22
N GLY A 81 2.72 6.60 -1.06
CA GLY A 81 3.01 5.24 -0.60
C GLY A 81 4.41 5.08 -0.06
N VAL A 82 5.40 5.65 -0.73
CA VAL A 82 6.79 5.65 -0.25
C VAL A 82 6.92 6.44 1.06
N ALA A 83 6.29 7.60 1.17
CA ALA A 83 6.31 8.41 2.39
C ALA A 83 5.63 7.67 3.57
N LEU A 84 4.50 7.00 3.33
CA LEU A 84 3.84 6.16 4.32
C LEU A 84 4.74 5.01 4.79
N PHE A 85 5.42 4.32 3.87
CA PHE A 85 6.36 3.25 4.19
C PHE A 85 7.50 3.75 5.10
N GLU A 86 8.12 4.90 4.79
CA GLU A 86 9.17 5.48 5.61
C GLU A 86 8.64 5.91 7.00
N ALA A 87 7.42 6.46 7.08
CA ALA A 87 6.79 6.78 8.35
C ALA A 87 6.57 5.52 9.21
N CYS A 88 6.10 4.42 8.62
CA CYS A 88 5.93 3.15 9.33
C CYS A 88 7.26 2.61 9.88
N LYS A 89 8.35 2.69 9.11
CA LYS A 89 9.70 2.33 9.58
C LYS A 89 10.12 3.17 10.78
N THR A 90 9.95 4.49 10.70
CA THR A 90 10.32 5.43 11.76
C THR A 90 9.54 5.15 13.05
N LEU A 91 8.27 4.78 12.94
CA LEU A 91 7.40 4.48 14.07
C LEU A 91 7.62 3.08 14.66
N GLY A 92 8.44 2.24 14.03
CA GLY A 92 8.73 0.88 14.51
C GLY A 92 7.59 -0.11 14.28
N ILE A 93 6.72 0.11 13.30
CA ILE A 93 5.71 -0.86 12.87
C ILE A 93 6.43 -2.07 12.26
N GLU A 94 6.07 -3.28 12.71
CA GLU A 94 6.78 -4.51 12.31
C GLU A 94 6.33 -5.03 10.96
N GLU A 95 5.03 -4.88 10.65
CA GLU A 95 4.41 -5.41 9.44
C GLU A 95 3.37 -4.44 8.88
N VAL A 96 3.32 -4.30 7.56
CA VAL A 96 2.29 -3.54 6.85
C VAL A 96 1.71 -4.35 5.72
N SER A 97 0.40 -4.24 5.49
CA SER A 97 -0.27 -4.78 4.30
C SER A 97 -0.87 -3.63 3.49
N VAL A 98 -0.59 -3.60 2.19
CA VAL A 98 -1.04 -2.51 1.30
C VAL A 98 -1.95 -3.07 0.22
N PHE A 99 -3.16 -2.50 0.10
CA PHE A 99 -4.13 -2.90 -0.93
C PHE A 99 -3.81 -2.18 -2.23
N GLY A 100 -3.16 -2.88 -3.14
CA GLY A 100 -2.85 -2.39 -4.48
C GLY A 100 -3.95 -2.72 -5.49
N PHE A 101 -3.54 -3.27 -6.64
CA PHE A 101 -4.45 -3.68 -7.70
C PHE A 101 -5.20 -4.97 -7.33
N THR A 102 -6.52 -4.99 -7.49
CA THR A 102 -7.37 -6.15 -7.17
C THR A 102 -7.93 -6.82 -8.41
N GLN A 103 -8.41 -8.06 -8.29
CA GLN A 103 -9.11 -8.75 -9.37
C GLN A 103 -10.34 -7.96 -9.86
N ASP A 104 -11.08 -7.28 -8.98
CA ASP A 104 -12.19 -6.41 -9.38
C ASP A 104 -11.74 -5.21 -10.23
N ASN A 105 -10.50 -4.78 -10.08
CA ASN A 105 -9.94 -3.68 -10.86
C ASN A 105 -9.67 -4.06 -12.31
N THR A 106 -9.58 -5.35 -12.63
CA THR A 106 -9.40 -5.84 -14.00
C THR A 106 -10.59 -5.51 -14.92
N ARG A 107 -11.77 -5.28 -14.32
CA ARG A 107 -13.00 -4.86 -15.03
C ARG A 107 -12.95 -3.38 -15.47
N ARG A 108 -11.93 -2.63 -15.09
CA ARG A 108 -11.75 -1.23 -15.52
C ARG A 108 -11.28 -1.16 -16.97
N PRO A 109 -11.47 0.00 -17.64
CA PRO A 109 -10.87 0.23 -18.96
C PRO A 109 -9.37 -0.10 -18.97
N VAL A 110 -8.90 -0.67 -20.09
CA VAL A 110 -7.53 -1.18 -20.22
C VAL A 110 -6.48 -0.14 -19.80
N ALA A 111 -6.59 1.10 -20.30
CA ALA A 111 -5.65 2.17 -19.91
C ALA A 111 -5.56 2.37 -18.39
N GLN A 112 -6.70 2.32 -17.66
CA GLN A 112 -6.69 2.47 -16.21
C GLN A 112 -6.05 1.26 -15.50
N SER A 113 -6.32 0.04 -16.00
CA SER A 113 -5.72 -1.17 -15.44
C SER A 113 -4.22 -1.21 -15.66
N ASP A 114 -3.75 -0.83 -16.85
CA ASP A 114 -2.33 -0.80 -17.20
C ASP A 114 -1.55 0.21 -16.35
N HIS A 115 -2.06 1.44 -16.22
CA HIS A 115 -1.43 2.46 -15.38
C HIS A 115 -1.41 2.03 -13.90
N PHE A 116 -2.47 1.38 -13.42
CA PHE A 116 -2.48 0.91 -12.04
C PHE A 116 -1.47 -0.21 -11.81
N ARG A 117 -1.38 -1.19 -12.71
CA ARG A 117 -0.36 -2.25 -12.64
C ARG A 117 1.05 -1.68 -12.69
N ALA A 118 1.31 -0.75 -13.62
CA ALA A 118 2.60 -0.08 -13.72
C ALA A 118 2.95 0.69 -12.43
N ALA A 119 2.00 1.39 -11.82
CA ALA A 119 2.20 2.06 -10.53
C ALA A 119 2.53 1.06 -9.42
N CYS A 120 1.88 -0.11 -9.38
CA CYS A 120 2.20 -1.17 -8.43
C CYS A 120 3.64 -1.68 -8.61
N VAL A 121 4.10 -1.89 -9.85
CA VAL A 121 5.48 -2.31 -10.14
C VAL A 121 6.48 -1.28 -9.65
N VAL A 122 6.28 0.00 -9.97
CA VAL A 122 7.16 1.09 -9.51
C VAL A 122 7.20 1.16 -7.99
N PHE A 123 6.06 1.14 -7.32
CA PHE A 123 5.98 1.19 -5.86
C PHE A 123 6.72 0.02 -5.20
N ALA A 124 6.48 -1.21 -5.67
CA ALA A 124 7.13 -2.41 -5.14
C ALA A 124 8.67 -2.31 -5.21
N HIS A 125 9.21 -1.89 -6.35
CA HIS A 125 10.65 -1.71 -6.51
C HIS A 125 11.20 -0.56 -5.67
N GLU A 126 10.45 0.54 -5.49
CA GLU A 126 10.90 1.65 -4.65
C GLU A 126 11.00 1.24 -3.17
N ILE A 127 10.00 0.54 -2.61
CA ILE A 127 10.06 0.11 -1.21
C ILE A 127 11.08 -1.02 -1.00
N SER A 128 11.25 -1.92 -1.96
CA SER A 128 12.28 -2.97 -1.90
C SER A 128 13.68 -2.37 -1.79
N ARG A 129 14.01 -1.35 -2.62
CA ARG A 129 15.31 -0.63 -2.54
C ARG A 129 15.50 0.13 -1.23
N ARG A 130 14.42 0.42 -0.50
CA ARG A 130 14.42 1.11 0.82
C ARG A 130 14.45 0.13 1.99
N GLY A 131 14.67 -1.15 1.72
CA GLY A 131 14.86 -2.20 2.70
C GLY A 131 13.56 -2.80 3.22
N ALA A 132 12.48 -2.83 2.42
CA ALA A 132 11.30 -3.62 2.76
C ALA A 132 11.61 -5.13 2.66
N ALA A 133 11.13 -5.92 3.62
CA ALA A 133 10.97 -7.35 3.45
C ALA A 133 9.65 -7.60 2.71
N LEU A 134 9.72 -7.52 1.37
CA LEU A 134 8.57 -7.47 0.48
C LEU A 134 8.06 -8.86 0.09
N LEU A 135 6.75 -9.06 0.25
CA LEU A 135 5.96 -10.16 -0.29
C LEU A 135 4.85 -9.59 -1.17
N VAL A 136 4.72 -10.05 -2.40
CA VAL A 136 3.59 -9.70 -3.28
C VAL A 136 2.60 -10.87 -3.33
N LEU A 137 1.35 -10.57 -2.95
CA LEU A 137 0.25 -11.54 -2.89
C LEU A 137 -0.78 -11.25 -3.96
N GLY A 138 -1.13 -12.24 -4.75
CA GLY A 138 -2.16 -12.20 -5.76
C GLY A 138 -2.05 -13.33 -6.76
N ASP A 139 -3.05 -13.45 -7.61
CA ASP A 139 -3.16 -14.51 -8.61
C ASP A 139 -2.16 -14.30 -9.74
N GLU A 140 -1.03 -14.96 -9.63
CA GLU A 140 0.07 -14.93 -10.61
C GLU A 140 -0.20 -15.70 -11.90
N GLN A 141 -1.16 -16.62 -11.87
CA GLN A 141 -1.55 -17.38 -13.06
C GLN A 141 -2.43 -16.53 -13.99
N SER A 142 -2.99 -15.44 -13.46
CA SER A 142 -3.76 -14.50 -14.25
C SER A 142 -2.85 -13.64 -15.14
N PRO A 143 -3.21 -13.40 -16.41
CA PRO A 143 -2.49 -12.48 -17.30
C PRO A 143 -2.52 -11.02 -16.80
N GLN A 144 -3.29 -10.73 -15.76
CA GLN A 144 -3.37 -9.42 -15.14
C GLN A 144 -2.30 -9.20 -14.05
N PHE A 145 -1.62 -10.27 -13.61
CA PHE A 145 -0.53 -10.14 -12.65
C PHE A 145 0.73 -9.59 -13.35
N PRO A 146 1.34 -8.51 -12.83
CA PRO A 146 2.57 -7.97 -13.40
C PRO A 146 3.74 -8.96 -13.22
N VAL A 147 4.27 -9.49 -14.33
CA VAL A 147 5.36 -10.48 -14.32
C VAL A 147 6.63 -9.95 -13.63
N GLU A 148 6.83 -8.64 -13.65
CA GLU A 148 7.95 -7.95 -12.99
C GLU A 148 7.95 -8.13 -11.47
N LEU A 149 6.79 -8.47 -10.89
CA LEU A 149 6.63 -8.71 -9.46
C LEU A 149 6.79 -10.18 -9.07
N ALA A 150 6.99 -11.09 -10.03
CA ALA A 150 7.11 -12.53 -9.79
C ALA A 150 8.25 -12.88 -8.80
N GLN A 151 9.34 -12.11 -8.79
CA GLN A 151 10.45 -12.29 -7.85
C GLN A 151 10.06 -12.09 -6.38
N PHE A 152 9.00 -11.33 -6.10
CA PHE A 152 8.52 -11.02 -4.74
C PHE A 152 7.40 -11.95 -4.26
N ARG A 153 7.13 -13.05 -4.94
CA ARG A 153 6.16 -14.09 -4.52
C ARG A 153 6.60 -14.86 -3.28
N THR A 154 7.89 -14.89 -3.04
CA THR A 154 8.49 -15.25 -1.77
C THR A 154 9.09 -13.99 -1.16
N ARG A 155 8.99 -13.85 0.15
CA ARG A 155 9.46 -12.65 0.84
C ARG A 155 10.93 -12.38 0.57
N GLN A 156 11.23 -11.18 0.10
CA GLN A 156 12.59 -10.71 -0.19
C GLN A 156 12.95 -9.53 0.70
N GLY A 157 14.18 -9.51 1.23
CA GLY A 157 14.70 -8.46 2.12
C GLY A 157 14.54 -8.81 3.61
N GLU A 158 15.10 -7.95 4.50
CA GLU A 158 15.20 -8.20 5.94
C GLU A 158 14.59 -7.10 6.83
N GLY A 159 14.06 -6.02 6.24
CA GLY A 159 13.49 -4.90 6.98
C GLY A 159 12.05 -5.13 7.43
N ILE A 160 11.30 -4.03 7.56
CA ILE A 160 9.87 -4.08 7.86
C ILE A 160 9.15 -4.99 6.83
N LYS A 161 8.31 -5.89 7.33
CA LYS A 161 7.53 -6.78 6.47
C LYS A 161 6.48 -5.98 5.71
N VAL A 162 6.44 -6.12 4.39
CA VAL A 162 5.43 -5.51 3.56
C VAL A 162 4.72 -6.60 2.75
N ASN A 163 3.41 -6.71 2.94
CA ASN A 163 2.53 -7.56 2.15
C ASN A 163 1.81 -6.67 1.14
N PHE A 164 2.20 -6.73 -0.11
CA PHE A 164 1.62 -5.92 -1.15
C PHE A 164 0.65 -6.74 -1.99
N LEU A 165 -0.63 -6.39 -1.95
CA LEU A 165 -1.70 -7.13 -2.61
C LEU A 165 -1.85 -6.62 -4.04
N VAL A 166 -1.43 -7.44 -5.03
CA VAL A 166 -1.49 -7.10 -6.46
C VAL A 166 -2.16 -8.22 -7.24
N ASN A 167 -3.21 -7.91 -7.97
CA ASN A 167 -4.14 -8.88 -8.57
C ASN A 167 -4.75 -9.83 -7.52
N TYR A 168 -4.94 -9.30 -6.32
CA TYR A 168 -5.50 -10.02 -5.19
C TYR A 168 -7.03 -10.06 -5.28
N GLY A 169 -7.60 -11.21 -4.92
CA GLY A 169 -9.03 -11.42 -4.70
C GLY A 169 -9.23 -12.24 -3.42
N TRP A 170 -10.20 -11.88 -2.60
CA TRP A 170 -10.45 -12.62 -1.36
C TRP A 170 -10.95 -14.05 -1.62
N GLU A 171 -11.72 -14.27 -2.69
CA GLU A 171 -12.15 -15.59 -3.12
C GLU A 171 -10.94 -16.46 -3.54
N TRP A 172 -10.02 -15.87 -4.32
CA TRP A 172 -8.77 -16.52 -4.71
C TRP A 172 -7.94 -16.92 -3.48
N ASP A 173 -7.89 -16.07 -2.47
CA ASP A 173 -7.16 -16.34 -1.22
C ASP A 173 -7.79 -17.52 -0.45
N LEU A 174 -9.12 -17.50 -0.29
CA LEU A 174 -9.86 -18.58 0.38
C LEU A 174 -9.82 -19.91 -0.39
N ASP A 175 -9.74 -19.88 -1.70
CA ASP A 175 -9.63 -21.09 -2.53
C ASP A 175 -8.37 -21.91 -2.20
N GLY A 176 -7.33 -21.29 -1.65
CA GLY A 176 -6.15 -21.96 -1.12
C GLY A 176 -6.47 -22.99 -0.02
N LEU A 177 -7.58 -22.84 0.70
CA LEU A 177 -8.01 -23.82 1.70
C LEU A 177 -8.24 -25.23 1.10
N LYS A 178 -8.58 -25.31 -0.18
CA LYS A 178 -8.69 -26.58 -0.91
C LYS A 178 -7.31 -27.25 -1.13
N GLU A 179 -6.25 -26.46 -1.04
CA GLU A 179 -4.86 -26.88 -1.22
C GLU A 179 -4.10 -26.97 0.12
N GLY A 180 -4.78 -26.77 1.25
CA GLY A 180 -4.25 -26.95 2.60
C GLY A 180 -4.04 -25.70 3.43
N GLY A 181 -4.35 -24.50 2.92
CA GLY A 181 -4.25 -23.25 3.69
C GLY A 181 -4.63 -22.02 2.88
N LEU A 182 -4.77 -20.89 3.56
CA LEU A 182 -4.93 -19.59 2.89
C LEU A 182 -3.69 -19.29 2.04
N ARG A 183 -3.86 -18.68 0.89
CA ARG A 183 -2.71 -18.22 0.08
C ARG A 183 -1.99 -17.04 0.78
N SER A 184 -2.70 -16.33 1.65
CA SER A 184 -2.16 -15.30 2.54
C SER A 184 -1.71 -15.81 3.91
N ALA A 185 -1.47 -17.13 4.08
CA ALA A 185 -1.14 -17.74 5.39
C ALA A 185 0.10 -17.14 6.08
N GLU A 186 1.03 -16.55 5.31
CA GLU A 186 2.23 -15.88 5.84
C GLU A 186 1.91 -14.51 6.47
N VAL A 187 0.75 -13.93 6.18
CA VAL A 187 0.34 -12.61 6.67
C VAL A 187 -0.24 -12.73 8.08
N SER A 188 0.30 -11.98 9.03
CA SER A 188 -0.20 -11.98 10.40
C SER A 188 -1.55 -11.27 10.51
N ARG A 189 -2.22 -11.42 11.68
CA ARG A 189 -3.45 -10.67 11.98
C ARG A 189 -3.18 -9.17 11.98
N LEU A 190 -4.14 -8.41 11.47
CA LEU A 190 -4.12 -6.96 11.48
C LEU A 190 -4.61 -6.42 12.82
N ASP A 191 -3.92 -5.42 13.35
CA ASP A 191 -4.35 -4.67 14.53
C ASP A 191 -5.19 -3.46 14.13
N LEU A 192 -4.80 -2.78 13.04
CA LEU A 192 -5.42 -1.57 12.55
C LEU A 192 -5.51 -1.59 11.02
N ILE A 193 -6.61 -1.10 10.49
CA ILE A 193 -6.77 -0.78 9.07
C ILE A 193 -6.99 0.72 8.93
N VAL A 194 -6.18 1.37 8.09
CA VAL A 194 -6.36 2.78 7.73
C VAL A 194 -6.82 2.86 6.28
N ARG A 195 -7.99 3.46 6.05
CA ARG A 195 -8.56 3.59 4.72
C ARG A 195 -8.79 5.04 4.35
N TRP A 196 -8.24 5.47 3.23
CA TRP A 196 -8.49 6.78 2.62
C TRP A 196 -9.74 6.77 1.74
N GLY A 197 -10.23 7.96 1.41
CA GLY A 197 -11.31 8.19 0.48
C GLY A 197 -12.72 7.93 1.03
N GLY A 198 -12.91 7.98 2.35
CA GLY A 198 -14.21 7.97 3.03
C GLY A 198 -14.96 6.64 3.00
N GLY A 199 -14.40 5.59 2.41
CA GLY A 199 -15.07 4.29 2.31
C GLY A 199 -15.04 3.51 3.63
N ARG A 200 -16.21 3.09 4.15
CA ARG A 200 -16.36 2.35 5.42
C ARG A 200 -16.62 0.86 5.15
N ARG A 201 -15.70 0.20 4.44
CA ARG A 201 -15.79 -1.22 4.07
C ARG A 201 -14.40 -1.78 3.79
N LEU A 202 -14.20 -3.09 3.93
CA LEU A 202 -12.93 -3.78 3.63
C LEU A 202 -12.69 -3.93 2.13
N SER A 203 -13.72 -4.03 1.32
CA SER A 203 -13.63 -4.30 -0.13
C SER A 203 -12.83 -5.56 -0.45
N GLY A 204 -12.93 -6.58 0.39
CA GLY A 204 -12.18 -7.83 0.23
C GLY A 204 -10.72 -7.78 0.68
N PHE A 205 -10.29 -6.74 1.39
CA PHE A 205 -8.93 -6.63 1.93
C PHE A 205 -8.70 -7.61 3.07
N LEU A 206 -7.93 -8.68 2.84
CA LEU A 206 -7.50 -9.68 3.83
C LEU A 206 -8.57 -10.02 4.88
N PRO A 207 -9.74 -10.53 4.49
CA PRO A 207 -10.89 -10.61 5.40
C PRO A 207 -10.62 -11.48 6.63
N VAL A 208 -9.81 -12.54 6.50
CA VAL A 208 -9.47 -13.43 7.63
C VAL A 208 -8.53 -12.75 8.61
N GLN A 209 -7.52 -12.05 8.12
CA GLN A 209 -6.57 -11.33 8.98
C GLN A 209 -7.18 -10.07 9.60
N SER A 210 -8.28 -9.56 9.02
CA SER A 210 -8.97 -8.33 9.45
C SER A 210 -10.07 -8.54 10.49
N VAL A 211 -10.35 -9.79 10.88
CA VAL A 211 -11.54 -10.14 11.73
C VAL A 211 -11.62 -9.32 13.02
N TYR A 212 -10.50 -8.94 13.60
CA TYR A 212 -10.42 -8.17 14.84
C TYR A 212 -9.68 -6.85 14.69
N ALA A 213 -9.44 -6.42 13.44
CA ALA A 213 -8.75 -5.16 13.19
C ALA A 213 -9.71 -3.97 13.42
N ASP A 214 -9.24 -2.97 14.14
CA ASP A 214 -9.90 -1.68 14.19
C ASP A 214 -9.79 -0.98 12.83
N ILE A 215 -10.81 -0.18 12.44
CA ILE A 215 -10.83 0.49 11.14
C ILE A 215 -10.91 2.00 11.34
N PHE A 216 -9.86 2.70 10.96
CA PHE A 216 -9.82 4.15 10.91
C PHE A 216 -10.03 4.65 9.48
N VAL A 217 -10.97 5.55 9.28
CA VAL A 217 -11.33 6.07 7.96
C VAL A 217 -10.92 7.53 7.84
N ILE A 218 -10.21 7.84 6.74
CA ILE A 218 -9.77 9.17 6.36
C ILE A 218 -10.62 9.61 5.17
N GLU A 219 -11.23 10.79 5.24
CA GLU A 219 -12.11 11.31 4.19
C GLU A 219 -11.32 11.78 2.96
N GLU A 220 -10.10 12.25 3.16
CA GLU A 220 -9.19 12.69 2.11
C GLU A 220 -8.86 11.57 1.14
N LEU A 221 -8.58 11.93 -0.11
CA LEU A 221 -8.21 10.99 -1.15
C LEU A 221 -6.73 10.61 -1.03
N TRP A 222 -6.40 9.37 -1.42
CA TRP A 222 -5.05 8.83 -1.21
C TRP A 222 -3.88 9.71 -1.69
N PRO A 223 -3.90 10.33 -2.90
CA PRO A 223 -2.78 11.17 -3.31
C PRO A 223 -2.53 12.41 -2.43
N ASP A 224 -3.53 12.80 -1.62
CA ASP A 224 -3.41 13.88 -0.62
C ASP A 224 -2.93 13.36 0.75
N PHE A 225 -2.31 12.19 0.79
CA PHE A 225 -1.71 11.64 2.00
C PHE A 225 -0.79 12.64 2.68
N HIS A 226 -0.94 12.74 3.99
CA HIS A 226 -0.06 13.49 4.87
C HIS A 226 0.35 12.63 6.08
N PRO A 227 1.59 12.73 6.60
CA PRO A 227 2.02 11.96 7.77
C PRO A 227 1.10 12.06 8.98
N GLN A 228 0.46 13.23 9.19
CA GLN A 228 -0.52 13.43 10.26
C GLN A 228 -1.74 12.49 10.16
N HIS A 229 -2.07 11.97 8.99
CA HIS A 229 -3.12 10.97 8.84
C HIS A 229 -2.78 9.68 9.60
N LEU A 230 -1.53 9.22 9.51
CA LEU A 230 -1.08 8.07 10.27
C LEU A 230 -1.03 8.36 11.77
N GLU A 231 -0.55 9.52 12.17
CA GLU A 231 -0.52 9.95 13.58
C GLU A 231 -1.92 10.01 14.18
N ALA A 232 -2.90 10.56 13.43
CA ALA A 232 -4.29 10.60 13.85
C ALA A 232 -4.87 9.18 14.04
N ALA A 233 -4.60 8.27 13.10
CA ALA A 233 -5.05 6.89 13.19
C ALA A 233 -4.45 6.16 14.41
N LEU A 234 -3.17 6.36 14.69
CA LEU A 234 -2.50 5.76 15.84
C LEU A 234 -3.01 6.35 17.17
N SER A 235 -3.19 7.67 17.25
CA SER A 235 -3.74 8.33 18.43
C SER A 235 -5.19 7.93 18.71
N TRP A 236 -5.98 7.69 17.64
CA TRP A 236 -7.32 7.16 17.77
C TRP A 236 -7.30 5.70 18.28
N LEU A 237 -6.38 4.85 17.75
CA LEU A 237 -6.26 3.45 18.19
C LEU A 237 -5.91 3.33 19.69
N GLU A 238 -5.11 4.25 20.22
CA GLU A 238 -4.78 4.28 21.66
C GLU A 238 -6.01 4.47 22.57
N GLN A 239 -7.08 5.03 22.02
CA GLN A 239 -8.33 5.29 22.75
C GLN A 239 -9.35 4.13 22.61
N GLN A 240 -9.04 3.14 21.77
CA GLN A 240 -9.91 1.98 21.59
C GLN A 240 -9.62 0.94 22.67
N ASP A 241 -10.69 0.28 23.11
CA ASP A 241 -10.57 -0.85 24.04
C ASP A 241 -9.99 -2.06 23.29
N PRO A 242 -8.87 -2.66 23.77
CA PRO A 242 -8.26 -3.81 23.12
C PRO A 242 -9.02 -5.13 23.36
N THR A 243 -10.27 -5.11 23.81
CA THR A 243 -11.02 -6.33 24.07
C THR A 243 -11.24 -7.12 22.77
N LEU A 244 -10.89 -8.41 22.82
CA LEU A 244 -11.09 -9.37 21.72
C LEU A 244 -12.40 -10.16 21.91
N GLY A 245 -13.45 -9.52 22.48
CA GLY A 245 -14.76 -10.14 22.65
C GLY A 245 -14.90 -10.99 23.93
N GLY A 246 -14.08 -10.72 24.92
CA GLY A 246 -14.15 -11.33 26.27
C GLY A 246 -14.32 -10.31 27.35
#